data_f2225ccb531ccaa9e8a425562f9c59be
#
_entry.id   f2225ccb531ccaa9e8a425562f9c59be
#
_cell.length_a   1.000
_cell.length_b   1.000
_cell.length_c   1.000
_cell.angle_alpha   90.00
_cell.angle_beta   90.00
_cell.angle_gamma   90.00
#
_symmetry.space_group_name_H-M   'P 1'
#
loop_
_entity.id
_entity.type
_entity.pdbx_description
1 polymer ?
#
loop_
_entity_poly.entity_id
_entity_poly.type
_entity_poly.pdbx_seq_one_letter_code
_entity_poly.pdbx_strand_id
1 'polypeptide(L)'
;MSVGVFVIKPLIGFHGYIKRIMTIRKAERKDVPLILAFIRGIAKYEKMENEVLATEELLDEWLFEKGIGEVIFAMDNGREVGFALYFHNFSTFVGKAGLYLEDLYVYPEHRGKGYGKALFLELVKTAVKRGCGRMEWVCLNWNQPSIDFYHSMGAVSMDDWKTYRLTEDKLQKLAAE
;
A
#
# COMPACT_ATOMS: atom_id res chain seq x y z
N MET A 1 19.71 7.70 -3.27
CA MET A 1 18.91 6.99 -2.25
C MET A 1 18.48 8.01 -1.21
N SER A 2 17.23 8.42 -1.19
CA SER A 2 16.73 9.38 -0.20
C SER A 2 15.85 8.63 0.80
N VAL A 3 16.34 8.46 2.03
CA VAL A 3 15.56 7.93 3.16
C VAL A 3 14.77 9.10 3.72
N GLY A 4 13.44 9.09 3.54
CA GLY A 4 12.58 10.10 4.15
C GLY A 4 12.49 9.86 5.66
N VAL A 5 13.07 10.75 6.46
CA VAL A 5 12.99 10.70 7.93
C VAL A 5 11.80 11.56 8.38
N PHE A 6 10.79 10.94 8.98
CA PHE A 6 9.69 11.67 9.65
C PHE A 6 9.97 11.77 11.14
N VAL A 7 10.01 12.98 11.66
CA VAL A 7 10.13 13.23 13.10
C VAL A 7 8.74 13.53 13.66
N ILE A 8 8.19 12.64 14.49
CA ILE A 8 6.97 12.91 15.24
C ILE A 8 7.34 13.76 16.44
N LYS A 9 6.65 14.94 16.62
CA LYS A 9 6.81 15.76 17.82
C LYS A 9 6.37 14.97 19.06
N PRO A 10 7.14 14.97 20.16
CA PRO A 10 6.78 14.25 21.38
C PRO A 10 5.63 14.93 22.12
N LEU A 11 4.68 14.15 22.61
CA LEU A 11 3.78 14.55 23.69
C LEU A 11 4.59 14.65 25.00
N ILE A 12 4.50 15.78 25.68
CA ILE A 12 5.28 16.09 26.88
C ILE A 12 4.78 15.25 28.06
N GLY A 13 5.62 14.38 28.60
CA GLY A 13 5.45 13.66 29.83
C GLY A 13 6.80 13.18 30.35
N PHE A 14 7.14 13.49 31.59
CA PHE A 14 8.41 13.16 32.26
C PHE A 14 8.57 11.66 32.41
N HIS A 15 9.49 11.04 31.69
CA HIS A 15 10.32 9.85 31.97
C HIS A 15 11.00 9.40 30.67
N GLY A 16 12.29 9.21 30.70
CA GLY A 16 13.21 8.72 29.69
C GLY A 16 12.68 8.45 28.26
N TYR A 17 12.70 9.45 27.38
CA TYR A 17 12.20 9.31 26.01
C TYR A 17 13.18 8.51 25.13
N ILE A 18 12.81 7.28 24.79
CA ILE A 18 13.33 6.65 23.58
C ILE A 18 12.65 7.37 22.41
N LYS A 19 13.41 8.20 21.68
CA LYS A 19 12.93 8.88 20.48
C LYS A 19 12.55 7.81 19.45
N ARG A 20 11.24 7.59 19.27
CA ARG A 20 10.74 6.62 18.30
C ARG A 20 11.09 7.13 16.91
N ILE A 21 11.88 6.37 16.19
CA ILE A 21 12.32 6.71 14.83
C ILE A 21 11.43 5.95 13.86
N MET A 22 10.51 6.68 13.21
CA MET A 22 9.75 6.18 12.08
C MET A 22 10.47 6.58 10.79
N THR A 23 10.74 5.61 9.92
CA THR A 23 11.28 5.85 8.58
C THR A 23 10.49 5.07 7.55
N ILE A 24 10.57 5.51 6.30
CA ILE A 24 10.04 4.77 5.15
C ILE A 24 11.22 4.32 4.29
N ARG A 25 11.23 3.04 3.90
CA ARG A 25 12.20 2.50 2.94
C ARG A 25 11.51 1.85 1.75
N LYS A 26 12.14 1.83 0.61
CA LYS A 26 11.73 1.00 -0.52
C LYS A 26 12.06 -0.46 -0.25
N ALA A 27 11.23 -1.34 -0.83
CA ALA A 27 11.55 -2.77 -0.87
C ALA A 27 12.73 -3.04 -1.80
N GLU A 28 13.48 -4.06 -1.46
CA GLU A 28 14.54 -4.68 -2.27
C GLU A 28 14.13 -6.12 -2.60
N ARG A 29 14.72 -6.74 -3.63
CA ARG A 29 14.39 -8.11 -4.04
C ARG A 29 14.43 -9.14 -2.91
N LYS A 30 15.37 -8.98 -1.98
CA LYS A 30 15.49 -9.83 -0.77
C LYS A 30 14.27 -9.77 0.16
N ASP A 31 13.43 -8.74 0.01
CA ASP A 31 12.23 -8.54 0.85
C ASP A 31 10.99 -9.31 0.35
N VAL A 32 11.12 -10.08 -0.74
CA VAL A 32 10.00 -10.85 -1.30
C VAL A 32 9.28 -11.71 -0.25
N PRO A 33 9.97 -12.48 0.62
CA PRO A 33 9.30 -13.25 1.68
C PRO A 33 8.52 -12.36 2.65
N LEU A 34 9.04 -11.17 2.96
CA LEU A 34 8.39 -10.20 3.83
C LEU A 34 7.16 -9.58 3.16
N ILE A 35 7.24 -9.25 1.87
CA ILE A 35 6.09 -8.77 1.09
C ILE A 35 4.97 -9.80 1.13
N LEU A 36 5.27 -11.08 0.88
CA LEU A 36 4.28 -12.15 0.97
C LEU A 36 3.66 -12.27 2.37
N ALA A 37 4.46 -12.09 3.42
CA ALA A 37 3.95 -12.10 4.79
C ALA A 37 2.96 -10.94 5.05
N PHE A 38 3.21 -9.75 4.52
CA PHE A 38 2.28 -8.61 4.60
C PHE A 38 1.00 -8.86 3.79
N ILE A 39 1.09 -9.43 2.58
CA ILE A 39 -0.08 -9.81 1.76
C ILE A 39 -0.96 -10.82 2.53
N ARG A 40 -0.37 -11.84 3.14
CA ARG A 40 -1.11 -12.77 4.00
C ARG A 40 -1.72 -12.09 5.24
N GLY A 41 -1.05 -11.08 5.77
CA GLY A 41 -1.55 -10.26 6.88
C GLY A 41 -2.80 -9.46 6.52
N ILE A 42 -2.83 -8.81 5.34
CA ILE A 42 -4.01 -8.09 4.87
C ILE A 42 -5.14 -9.06 4.51
N ALA A 43 -4.84 -10.17 3.83
CA ALA A 43 -5.83 -11.20 3.51
C ALA A 43 -6.51 -11.77 4.76
N LYS A 44 -5.74 -11.99 5.83
CA LYS A 44 -6.30 -12.40 7.13
C LYS A 44 -7.21 -11.33 7.72
N TYR A 45 -6.82 -10.06 7.66
CA TYR A 45 -7.65 -8.94 8.12
C TYR A 45 -8.96 -8.86 7.33
N GLU A 46 -8.91 -9.10 6.04
CA GLU A 46 -10.06 -9.06 5.12
C GLU A 46 -10.87 -10.36 5.09
N LYS A 47 -10.44 -11.42 5.81
CA LYS A 47 -11.04 -12.76 5.85
C LYS A 47 -11.04 -13.48 4.49
N MET A 48 -9.98 -13.28 3.73
CA MET A 48 -9.76 -13.78 2.37
C MET A 48 -8.47 -14.62 2.26
N GLU A 49 -8.01 -15.25 3.35
CA GLU A 49 -6.76 -16.00 3.38
C GLU A 49 -6.67 -17.09 2.30
N ASN A 50 -7.81 -17.72 1.99
CA ASN A 50 -7.90 -18.77 0.98
C ASN A 50 -7.83 -18.24 -0.47
N GLU A 51 -7.87 -16.94 -0.67
CA GLU A 51 -7.79 -16.30 -1.99
C GLU A 51 -6.35 -15.92 -2.37
N VAL A 52 -5.40 -16.05 -1.45
CA VAL A 52 -3.99 -15.71 -1.71
C VAL A 52 -3.33 -16.82 -2.52
N LEU A 53 -3.16 -16.57 -3.81
CA LEU A 53 -2.44 -17.43 -4.75
C LEU A 53 -0.99 -16.97 -4.97
N ALA A 54 -0.61 -15.82 -4.43
CA ALA A 54 0.72 -15.27 -4.57
C ALA A 54 1.78 -16.18 -3.93
N THR A 55 2.88 -16.39 -4.65
CA THR A 55 4.10 -17.07 -4.17
C THR A 55 5.28 -16.12 -4.22
N GLU A 56 6.39 -16.51 -3.59
CA GLU A 56 7.62 -15.71 -3.64
C GLU A 56 8.14 -15.58 -5.08
N GLU A 57 8.06 -16.65 -5.87
CA GLU A 57 8.49 -16.65 -7.27
C GLU A 57 7.66 -15.68 -8.13
N LEU A 58 6.33 -15.68 -7.96
CA LEU A 58 5.46 -14.75 -8.67
C LEU A 58 5.71 -13.30 -8.26
N LEU A 59 5.92 -13.04 -6.97
CA LEU A 59 6.21 -11.68 -6.50
C LEU A 59 7.58 -11.21 -7.00
N ASP A 60 8.59 -12.10 -7.04
CA ASP A 60 9.90 -11.77 -7.58
C ASP A 60 9.81 -11.42 -9.07
N GLU A 61 9.15 -12.28 -9.86
CA GLU A 61 8.93 -12.05 -11.29
C GLU A 61 8.22 -10.71 -11.57
N TRP A 62 7.08 -10.47 -10.92
CA TRP A 62 6.23 -9.33 -11.27
C TRP A 62 6.70 -8.01 -10.68
N LEU A 63 7.26 -8.02 -9.47
CA LEU A 63 7.70 -6.78 -8.82
C LEU A 63 9.13 -6.39 -9.16
N PHE A 64 10.05 -7.38 -9.33
CA PHE A 64 11.47 -7.09 -9.46
C PHE A 64 12.04 -7.40 -10.85
N GLU A 65 11.51 -8.37 -11.60
CA GLU A 65 11.94 -8.60 -12.98
C GLU A 65 11.14 -7.76 -13.96
N LYS A 66 9.81 -7.80 -13.89
CA LYS A 66 8.91 -7.03 -14.77
C LYS A 66 8.67 -5.60 -14.31
N GLY A 67 8.85 -5.31 -13.02
CA GLY A 67 8.70 -3.96 -12.46
C GLY A 67 7.29 -3.40 -12.54
N ILE A 68 6.25 -4.25 -12.46
CA ILE A 68 4.85 -3.81 -12.59
C ILE A 68 4.35 -3.07 -11.35
N GLY A 69 4.88 -3.38 -10.17
CA GLY A 69 4.53 -2.73 -8.92
C GLY A 69 5.74 -2.35 -8.10
N GLU A 70 5.53 -1.42 -7.18
CA GLU A 70 6.54 -0.97 -6.24
C GLU A 70 6.04 -1.13 -4.81
N VAL A 71 6.95 -1.40 -3.89
CA VAL A 71 6.63 -1.59 -2.46
C VAL A 71 7.49 -0.68 -1.60
N ILE A 72 6.84 -0.10 -0.58
CA ILE A 72 7.51 0.64 0.50
C ILE A 72 7.10 0.08 1.85
N PHE A 73 8.01 0.16 2.82
CA PHE A 73 7.77 -0.27 4.20
C PHE A 73 7.86 0.91 5.16
N ALA A 74 6.96 0.91 6.16
CA ALA A 74 7.12 1.73 7.35
C ALA A 74 7.93 0.97 8.39
N MET A 75 8.93 1.66 8.95
CA MET A 75 9.87 1.12 9.92
C MET A 75 9.58 1.67 11.32
N ASP A 76 9.60 0.82 12.34
CA ASP A 76 9.61 1.18 13.76
C ASP A 76 10.91 0.65 14.39
N ASN A 77 11.84 1.55 14.73
CA ASN A 77 13.13 1.18 15.34
C ASN A 77 13.86 0.06 14.56
N GLY A 78 13.89 0.17 13.23
CA GLY A 78 14.59 -0.76 12.34
C GLY A 78 13.82 -2.04 11.99
N ARG A 79 12.54 -2.17 12.38
CA ARG A 79 11.67 -3.28 11.99
C ARG A 79 10.55 -2.81 11.08
N GLU A 80 10.22 -3.59 10.08
CA GLU A 80 9.10 -3.34 9.18
C GLU A 80 7.78 -3.63 9.91
N VAL A 81 6.92 -2.63 10.02
CA VAL A 81 5.65 -2.71 10.75
C VAL A 81 4.42 -2.44 9.89
N GLY A 82 4.64 -2.01 8.67
CA GLY A 82 3.60 -1.78 7.67
C GLY A 82 4.18 -1.69 6.29
N PHE A 83 3.35 -1.90 5.27
CA PHE A 83 3.74 -1.82 3.87
C PHE A 83 2.68 -1.11 3.04
N ALA A 84 3.08 -0.63 1.87
CA ALA A 84 2.19 -0.25 0.79
C ALA A 84 2.74 -0.77 -0.53
N LEU A 85 1.86 -1.39 -1.33
CA LEU A 85 2.12 -1.82 -2.70
C LEU A 85 1.35 -0.91 -3.65
N TYR A 86 1.98 -0.42 -4.70
CA TYR A 86 1.38 0.52 -5.64
C TYR A 86 1.96 0.39 -7.04
N PHE A 87 1.21 0.86 -8.02
CA PHE A 87 1.62 0.91 -9.43
C PHE A 87 1.00 2.13 -10.12
N HIS A 88 1.20 2.27 -11.44
CA HIS A 88 0.58 3.36 -12.19
C HIS A 88 -0.56 2.85 -13.06
N ASN A 89 -1.73 3.50 -12.94
CA ASN A 89 -2.78 3.45 -13.94
C ASN A 89 -2.73 4.69 -14.84
N PHE A 90 -3.69 4.86 -15.73
CA PHE A 90 -3.77 6.03 -16.61
C PHE A 90 -5.19 6.59 -16.65
N SER A 91 -5.32 7.89 -16.58
CA SER A 91 -6.58 8.59 -16.75
C SER A 91 -6.68 9.24 -18.13
N THR A 92 -7.57 8.75 -18.97
CA THR A 92 -7.84 9.38 -20.28
C THR A 92 -8.45 10.77 -20.12
N PHE A 93 -9.28 10.99 -19.08
CA PHE A 93 -9.91 12.29 -18.85
C PHE A 93 -8.92 13.34 -18.36
N VAL A 94 -7.94 12.95 -17.57
CA VAL A 94 -6.88 13.86 -17.11
C VAL A 94 -5.70 13.91 -18.08
N GLY A 95 -5.51 12.89 -18.92
CA GLY A 95 -4.38 12.76 -19.85
C GLY A 95 -3.06 12.49 -19.13
N LYS A 96 -3.08 11.94 -17.92
CA LYS A 96 -1.90 11.68 -17.10
C LYS A 96 -1.96 10.32 -16.43
N ALA A 97 -0.79 9.82 -16.03
CA ALA A 97 -0.71 8.68 -15.11
C ALA A 97 -1.41 9.01 -13.80
N GLY A 98 -2.01 8.00 -13.20
CA GLY A 98 -2.43 7.97 -11.81
C GLY A 98 -1.50 7.07 -10.99
N LEU A 99 -1.41 7.29 -9.70
CA LEU A 99 -0.85 6.32 -8.79
C LEU A 99 -1.99 5.47 -8.22
N TYR A 100 -1.92 4.16 -8.43
CA TYR A 100 -2.89 3.21 -7.88
C TYR A 100 -2.29 2.51 -6.68
N LEU A 101 -2.93 2.67 -5.52
CA LEU A 101 -2.56 1.98 -4.30
C LEU A 101 -3.30 0.64 -4.25
N GLU A 102 -2.57 -0.46 -4.38
CA GLU A 102 -3.15 -1.81 -4.29
C GLU A 102 -3.39 -2.18 -2.84
N ASP A 103 -2.33 -2.14 -2.01
CA ASP A 103 -2.39 -2.52 -0.60
C ASP A 103 -1.81 -1.45 0.32
N LEU A 104 -2.47 -1.22 1.45
CA LEU A 104 -1.97 -0.44 2.59
C LEU A 104 -2.27 -1.19 3.88
N TYR A 105 -1.24 -1.73 4.52
CA TYR A 105 -1.44 -2.51 5.74
C TYR A 105 -0.39 -2.19 6.80
N VAL A 106 -0.85 -2.16 8.04
CA VAL A 106 0.00 -2.03 9.25
C VAL A 106 -0.41 -3.13 10.22
N TYR A 107 0.58 -3.83 10.77
CA TYR A 107 0.32 -4.86 11.77
C TYR A 107 -0.54 -4.31 12.91
N PRO A 108 -1.54 -5.08 13.41
CA PRO A 108 -2.52 -4.60 14.40
C PRO A 108 -1.90 -3.92 15.61
N GLU A 109 -0.83 -4.49 16.16
CA GLU A 109 -0.12 -3.98 17.34
C GLU A 109 0.65 -2.67 17.09
N HIS A 110 0.78 -2.28 15.82
CA HIS A 110 1.42 -1.02 15.41
C HIS A 110 0.42 0.03 14.90
N ARG A 111 -0.87 -0.29 14.85
CA ARG A 111 -1.92 0.66 14.43
C ARG A 111 -2.08 1.81 15.43
N GLY A 112 -2.74 2.89 15.00
CA GLY A 112 -2.95 4.08 15.84
C GLY A 112 -1.70 4.92 16.11
N LYS A 113 -0.54 4.52 15.58
CA LYS A 113 0.77 5.16 15.81
C LYS A 113 1.27 6.01 14.64
N GLY A 114 0.43 6.19 13.60
CA GLY A 114 0.72 7.06 12.45
C GLY A 114 1.42 6.38 11.27
N TYR A 115 1.76 5.09 11.32
CA TYR A 115 2.49 4.40 10.24
C TYR A 115 1.70 4.35 8.93
N GLY A 116 0.38 4.03 8.98
CA GLY A 116 -0.47 4.05 7.79
C GLY A 116 -0.55 5.43 7.14
N LYS A 117 -0.68 6.48 7.96
CA LYS A 117 -0.64 7.87 7.48
C LYS A 117 0.70 8.22 6.84
N ALA A 118 1.81 7.78 7.42
CA ALA A 118 3.15 8.03 6.88
C ALA A 118 3.35 7.35 5.52
N LEU A 119 2.94 6.07 5.37
CA LEU A 119 2.94 5.35 4.10
C LEU A 119 2.10 6.08 3.05
N PHE A 120 0.85 6.41 3.38
CA PHE A 120 -0.05 7.12 2.49
C PHE A 120 0.52 8.46 2.01
N LEU A 121 1.05 9.27 2.92
CA LEU A 121 1.66 10.56 2.57
C LEU A 121 2.92 10.41 1.71
N GLU A 122 3.70 9.34 1.89
CA GLU A 122 4.84 9.07 1.01
C GLU A 122 4.39 8.71 -0.41
N LEU A 123 3.28 7.98 -0.57
CA LEU A 123 2.68 7.74 -1.88
C LEU A 123 2.14 9.03 -2.52
N VAL A 124 1.50 9.90 -1.74
CA VAL A 124 1.06 11.22 -2.23
C VAL A 124 2.25 12.04 -2.74
N LYS A 125 3.36 12.09 -1.99
CA LYS A 125 4.60 12.77 -2.43
C LYS A 125 5.17 12.13 -3.70
N THR A 126 5.14 10.80 -3.78
CA THR A 126 5.59 10.05 -4.97
C THR A 126 4.72 10.40 -6.18
N ALA A 127 3.40 10.42 -6.02
CA ALA A 127 2.48 10.81 -7.08
C ALA A 127 2.74 12.24 -7.59
N VAL A 128 2.90 13.20 -6.68
CA VAL A 128 3.25 14.59 -7.04
C VAL A 128 4.58 14.66 -7.76
N LYS A 129 5.62 14.02 -7.23
CA LYS A 129 6.97 14.01 -7.82
C LYS A 129 6.98 13.42 -9.25
N ARG A 130 6.11 12.42 -9.50
CA ARG A 130 5.98 11.76 -10.81
C ARG A 130 5.01 12.47 -11.76
N GLY A 131 4.38 13.58 -11.34
CA GLY A 131 3.42 14.32 -12.14
C GLY A 131 2.09 13.60 -12.36
N CYS A 132 1.75 12.66 -11.49
CA CYS A 132 0.47 11.95 -11.55
C CYS A 132 -0.70 12.92 -11.41
N GLY A 133 -1.77 12.67 -12.16
CA GLY A 133 -2.97 13.51 -12.14
C GLY A 133 -3.94 13.16 -11.01
N ARG A 134 -3.80 11.97 -10.42
CA ARG A 134 -4.66 11.47 -9.34
C ARG A 134 -4.00 10.31 -8.60
N MET A 135 -4.59 9.93 -7.48
CA MET A 135 -4.30 8.70 -6.75
C MET A 135 -5.62 7.97 -6.48
N GLU A 136 -5.67 6.66 -6.72
CA GLU A 136 -6.87 5.85 -6.60
C GLU A 136 -6.58 4.55 -5.87
N TRP A 137 -7.60 3.97 -5.25
CA TRP A 137 -7.58 2.66 -4.59
C TRP A 137 -9.00 2.16 -4.41
N VAL A 138 -9.14 0.89 -4.03
CA VAL A 138 -10.40 0.32 -3.58
C VAL A 138 -10.37 0.05 -2.07
N CYS A 139 -11.52 0.04 -1.44
CA CYS A 139 -11.66 -0.28 -0.03
C CYS A 139 -12.94 -1.10 0.15
N LEU A 140 -12.87 -2.15 0.98
CA LEU A 140 -14.05 -2.96 1.30
C LEU A 140 -15.09 -2.12 2.04
N ASN A 141 -16.35 -2.22 1.61
CA ASN A 141 -17.46 -1.41 2.13
C ASN A 141 -17.68 -1.54 3.65
N TRP A 142 -17.28 -2.67 4.25
CA TRP A 142 -17.38 -2.89 5.68
C TRP A 142 -16.20 -2.31 6.48
N ASN A 143 -15.10 -1.89 5.81
CA ASN A 143 -13.87 -1.44 6.45
C ASN A 143 -13.96 0.02 6.88
N GLN A 144 -14.90 0.31 7.80
CA GLN A 144 -15.17 1.67 8.24
C GLN A 144 -13.93 2.41 8.78
N PRO A 145 -13.01 1.76 9.53
CA PRO A 145 -11.79 2.46 9.99
C PRO A 145 -10.91 2.98 8.86
N SER A 146 -10.81 2.23 7.74
CA SER A 146 -10.05 2.67 6.56
C SER A 146 -10.82 3.73 5.78
N ILE A 147 -12.13 3.62 5.65
CA ILE A 147 -12.99 4.62 5.02
C ILE A 147 -12.85 5.97 5.75
N ASP A 148 -12.98 5.97 7.07
CA ASP A 148 -12.83 7.18 7.89
C ASP A 148 -11.43 7.80 7.75
N PHE A 149 -10.39 6.95 7.72
CA PHE A 149 -9.03 7.40 7.46
C PHE A 149 -8.90 8.08 6.10
N TYR A 150 -9.40 7.49 5.02
CA TYR A 150 -9.31 8.07 3.68
C TYR A 150 -10.10 9.38 3.57
N HIS A 151 -11.31 9.45 4.13
CA HIS A 151 -12.07 10.71 4.19
C HIS A 151 -11.31 11.78 4.98
N SER A 152 -10.64 11.43 6.09
CA SER A 152 -9.82 12.38 6.85
C SER A 152 -8.61 12.92 6.06
N MET A 153 -8.19 12.21 5.03
CA MET A 153 -7.14 12.62 4.09
C MET A 153 -7.68 13.44 2.91
N GLY A 154 -9.00 13.67 2.84
CA GLY A 154 -9.67 14.43 1.79
C GLY A 154 -10.06 13.59 0.56
N ALA A 155 -10.02 12.26 0.66
CA ALA A 155 -10.49 11.40 -0.43
C ALA A 155 -12.01 11.43 -0.55
N VAL A 156 -12.50 11.26 -1.78
CA VAL A 156 -13.93 11.16 -2.13
C VAL A 156 -14.18 9.76 -2.67
N SER A 157 -15.23 9.09 -2.18
CA SER A 157 -15.66 7.79 -2.71
C SER A 157 -16.26 7.94 -4.11
N MET A 158 -16.03 6.94 -4.96
CA MET A 158 -16.49 6.90 -6.34
C MET A 158 -17.64 5.88 -6.46
N ASP A 159 -18.75 6.13 -5.73
CA ASP A 159 -19.84 5.15 -5.52
C ASP A 159 -20.61 4.79 -6.80
N ASP A 160 -20.58 5.66 -7.81
CA ASP A 160 -21.22 5.40 -9.11
C ASP A 160 -20.44 4.41 -9.99
N TRP A 161 -19.21 4.03 -9.60
CA TRP A 161 -18.35 3.14 -10.37
C TRP A 161 -18.37 1.73 -9.77
N LYS A 162 -18.40 0.73 -10.65
CA LYS A 162 -18.29 -0.68 -10.27
C LYS A 162 -16.99 -1.27 -10.80
N THR A 163 -16.28 -1.98 -9.96
CA THR A 163 -15.14 -2.78 -10.38
C THR A 163 -15.62 -4.09 -11.00
N TYR A 164 -15.09 -4.42 -12.19
CA TYR A 164 -15.31 -5.70 -12.85
C TYR A 164 -13.99 -6.46 -12.89
N ARG A 165 -14.04 -7.79 -12.73
CA ARG A 165 -12.88 -8.68 -12.75
C ARG A 165 -13.15 -9.90 -13.61
N LEU A 166 -12.18 -10.24 -14.45
CA LEU A 166 -12.06 -11.56 -15.06
C LEU A 166 -10.91 -12.29 -14.39
N THR A 167 -11.15 -13.51 -13.92
CA THR A 167 -10.10 -14.38 -13.37
C THR A 167 -9.27 -15.01 -14.49
N GLU A 168 -8.09 -15.54 -14.18
CA GLU A 168 -7.16 -16.09 -15.16
C GLU A 168 -7.82 -17.16 -16.06
N ASP A 169 -8.60 -18.09 -15.48
CA ASP A 169 -9.34 -19.10 -16.21
C ASP A 169 -10.34 -18.52 -17.22
N LYS A 170 -10.99 -17.40 -16.86
CA LYS A 170 -11.90 -16.68 -17.76
C LYS A 170 -11.17 -15.95 -18.87
N LEU A 171 -10.00 -15.35 -18.54
CA LEU A 171 -9.16 -14.70 -19.54
C LEU A 171 -8.70 -15.72 -20.59
N GLN A 172 -8.16 -16.87 -20.15
CA GLN A 172 -7.70 -17.94 -21.06
C GLN A 172 -8.85 -18.46 -21.94
N LYS A 173 -10.03 -18.68 -21.34
CA LYS A 173 -11.19 -19.17 -22.08
C LYS A 173 -11.63 -18.19 -23.18
N LEU A 174 -11.75 -16.91 -22.85
CA LEU A 174 -12.17 -15.87 -23.81
C LEU A 174 -11.12 -15.60 -24.88
N ALA A 175 -9.84 -15.72 -24.55
CA ALA A 175 -8.75 -15.55 -25.52
C ALA A 175 -8.65 -16.71 -26.54
N ALA A 176 -9.31 -17.83 -26.29
CA ALA A 176 -9.35 -19.01 -27.19
C ALA A 176 -10.58 -19.01 -28.12
N GLU A 177 -11.51 -18.05 -28.02
CA GLU A 177 -12.65 -17.84 -28.90
C GLU A 177 -12.24 -17.08 -30.18
#